data_8d58952175dcb1c78f70085fc0d1ed2d
#
_entry.id   8d58952175dcb1c78f70085fc0d1ed2d
#
_cell.length_a   1.000
_cell.length_b   1.000
_cell.length_c   1.000
_cell.angle_alpha   90.00
_cell.angle_beta   90.00
_cell.angle_gamma   90.00
#
_symmetry.space_group_name_H-M   'P 1'
#
loop_
_entity.id
_entity.type
_entity.pdbx_description
1 polymer ?
#
loop_
_entity_poly.entity_id
_entity_poly.type
_entity_poly.pdbx_seq_one_letter_code
_entity_poly.pdbx_strand_id
1 'polypeptide(L)'
;MSTAHLFRGVLLACGLLLTAACSAHNDAGTSSAAVASASAAASGATASAPAAATSANFTEGQEYVTLKPSAGQAAPTGPIEVVEVFSYGCPHCAEFAPYMDKLRTELPKGVEVHYMPAVFSPAWEPYAQAFYAARQLGVLEQTHDAFFKAMLEHYPLNSLQDMAAWYGRHGADPQKFMAAATGSETMQQMTADQRTEMGWGIDATPTLVVGRRANDAKDAPFVALMRSANVNSYAQLQQIGLWMVQHVGQR
;
A
#
# COMPACT_ATOMS: atom_id res chain seq x y z
N MET A 1 14.57 46.29 35.23
CA MET A 1 15.98 46.05 35.58
C MET A 1 16.56 45.11 34.56
N SER A 2 17.38 45.70 33.83
CA SER A 2 18.18 45.35 32.70
C SER A 2 19.24 44.29 33.02
N THR A 3 19.49 43.34 32.16
CA THR A 3 20.86 42.87 31.87
C THR A 3 20.89 42.14 30.52
N ALA A 4 21.49 42.82 29.57
CA ALA A 4 21.95 42.30 28.30
C ALA A 4 23.31 41.59 28.50
N HIS A 5 23.53 40.46 27.89
CA HIS A 5 24.88 39.93 27.64
C HIS A 5 25.11 39.68 26.16
N LEU A 6 25.90 40.59 25.61
CA LEU A 6 26.65 40.40 24.36
C LEU A 6 27.78 39.38 24.61
N PHE A 7 27.97 38.43 23.71
CA PHE A 7 29.27 37.81 23.47
C PHE A 7 29.60 37.77 21.98
N ARG A 8 30.75 38.39 21.78
CA ARG A 8 31.50 38.63 20.53
C ARG A 8 32.04 37.34 19.94
N GLY A 9 32.11 37.40 18.65
CA GLY A 9 32.67 36.53 17.64
C GLY A 9 34.12 36.06 17.82
N VAL A 10 34.40 34.99 17.12
CA VAL A 10 35.75 34.64 16.65
C VAL A 10 35.61 34.09 15.22
N LEU A 11 36.15 34.84 14.29
CA LEU A 11 36.51 34.41 12.94
C LEU A 11 37.83 33.64 13.04
N LEU A 12 37.91 32.49 12.42
CA LEU A 12 39.17 31.90 11.96
C LEU A 12 39.02 31.34 10.56
N ALA A 13 39.70 32.01 9.64
CA ALA A 13 39.98 31.59 8.29
C ALA A 13 41.37 30.90 8.24
N CYS A 14 41.49 29.85 7.48
CA CYS A 14 42.73 29.28 6.85
C CYS A 14 42.33 27.93 6.27
N GLY A 15 42.67 27.47 5.07
CA GLY A 15 43.54 27.91 4.03
C GLY A 15 43.47 26.84 2.94
N LEU A 16 43.65 27.26 1.71
CA LEU A 16 43.74 26.45 0.49
C LEU A 16 44.89 25.46 0.55
N LEU A 17 44.71 24.26 -0.04
CA LEU A 17 45.77 23.53 -0.74
C LEU A 17 45.20 22.75 -1.92
N LEU A 18 45.54 23.22 -3.12
CA LEU A 18 45.46 22.51 -4.39
C LEU A 18 46.64 21.51 -4.49
N THR A 19 46.37 20.30 -4.97
CA THR A 19 47.35 19.53 -5.72
C THR A 19 46.69 18.77 -6.86
N ALA A 20 47.02 19.19 -8.06
CA ALA A 20 46.79 18.48 -9.31
C ALA A 20 47.90 17.45 -9.55
N ALA A 21 47.57 16.29 -10.05
CA ALA A 21 48.51 15.43 -10.74
C ALA A 21 47.82 14.65 -11.86
N CYS A 22 48.14 15.04 -13.08
CA CYS A 22 47.90 14.30 -14.33
C CYS A 22 48.86 13.11 -14.40
N SER A 23 48.41 11.98 -14.95
CA SER A 23 49.29 11.14 -15.81
C SER A 23 48.44 10.31 -16.76
N ALA A 24 48.60 10.60 -18.02
CA ALA A 24 48.19 9.82 -19.16
C ALA A 24 49.18 8.67 -19.40
N HIS A 25 48.70 7.51 -19.84
CA HIS A 25 49.48 6.62 -20.71
C HIS A 25 48.55 5.94 -21.71
N ASN A 26 48.80 6.24 -22.96
CA ASN A 26 48.43 5.49 -24.15
C ASN A 26 49.19 4.17 -24.17
N ASP A 27 48.58 3.12 -24.67
CA ASP A 27 49.24 2.26 -25.64
C ASP A 27 48.22 1.57 -26.55
N ALA A 28 48.48 1.73 -27.82
CA ALA A 28 47.79 1.17 -28.95
C ALA A 28 48.31 -0.24 -29.25
N GLY A 29 47.41 -1.16 -29.49
CA GLY A 29 47.72 -2.51 -30.01
C GLY A 29 46.71 -2.94 -31.06
N THR A 30 46.96 -2.59 -32.29
CA THR A 30 46.33 -3.15 -33.51
C THR A 30 46.62 -4.63 -33.62
N SER A 31 45.59 -5.46 -33.87
CA SER A 31 45.75 -6.66 -34.70
C SER A 31 44.43 -7.02 -35.41
N SER A 32 44.63 -7.27 -36.66
CA SER A 32 43.65 -7.42 -37.76
C SER A 32 43.13 -8.85 -37.89
N ALA A 33 41.97 -8.96 -38.47
CA ALA A 33 41.40 -10.02 -39.32
C ALA A 33 40.99 -11.38 -38.72
N ALA A 34 39.69 -11.66 -38.80
CA ALA A 34 39.24 -12.74 -39.70
C ALA A 34 37.69 -12.72 -39.78
N VAL A 35 37.18 -12.50 -40.97
CA VAL A 35 35.78 -12.71 -41.34
C VAL A 35 35.48 -14.20 -41.40
N ALA A 36 34.47 -14.63 -40.64
CA ALA A 36 33.81 -15.91 -40.91
C ALA A 36 32.30 -15.68 -40.91
N SER A 37 31.78 -15.68 -42.12
CA SER A 37 30.31 -15.79 -42.37
C SER A 37 29.81 -17.10 -41.84
N ALA A 38 28.84 -17.06 -40.94
CA ALA A 38 28.02 -18.23 -40.61
C ALA A 38 26.54 -17.83 -40.61
N SER A 39 25.88 -18.54 -41.41
CA SER A 39 24.49 -18.60 -41.85
C SER A 39 23.46 -18.38 -40.72
N ALA A 40 22.44 -17.63 -41.04
CA ALA A 40 21.21 -17.45 -40.29
C ALA A 40 20.51 -18.80 -40.01
N ALA A 41 20.34 -19.11 -38.74
CA ALA A 41 19.27 -20.02 -38.32
C ALA A 41 18.25 -19.15 -37.52
N ALA A 42 17.13 -18.91 -38.14
CA ALA A 42 15.96 -18.33 -37.51
C ALA A 42 15.40 -19.32 -36.49
N SER A 43 15.80 -19.17 -35.24
CA SER A 43 15.10 -19.82 -34.12
C SER A 43 13.86 -19.01 -33.82
N GLY A 44 12.70 -19.58 -34.16
CA GLY A 44 11.41 -19.05 -33.78
C GLY A 44 11.32 -18.83 -32.30
N ALA A 45 11.11 -17.58 -31.90
CA ALA A 45 10.67 -17.23 -30.57
C ALA A 45 9.26 -17.80 -30.39
N THR A 46 9.18 -18.98 -29.81
CA THR A 46 7.94 -19.45 -29.19
C THR A 46 7.58 -18.48 -28.10
N ALA A 47 6.56 -17.65 -28.38
CA ALA A 47 5.88 -16.89 -27.36
C ALA A 47 5.46 -17.86 -26.26
N SER A 48 6.12 -17.80 -25.11
CA SER A 48 5.67 -18.50 -23.92
C SER A 48 4.25 -18.04 -23.65
N ALA A 49 3.30 -18.93 -23.81
CA ALA A 49 1.94 -18.76 -23.31
C ALA A 49 2.03 -18.37 -21.83
N PRO A 50 1.14 -17.49 -21.33
CA PRO A 50 1.12 -17.16 -19.91
C PRO A 50 0.99 -18.47 -19.14
N ALA A 51 1.94 -18.66 -18.19
CA ALA A 51 1.94 -19.85 -17.36
C ALA A 51 0.54 -19.98 -16.75
N ALA A 52 -0.10 -21.12 -17.03
CA ALA A 52 -1.36 -21.48 -16.42
C ALA A 52 -1.19 -21.31 -14.91
N ALA A 53 -2.02 -20.44 -14.32
CA ALA A 53 -2.07 -20.26 -12.88
C ALA A 53 -2.30 -21.67 -12.30
N THR A 54 -1.27 -22.18 -11.65
CA THR A 54 -1.40 -23.40 -10.84
C THR A 54 -2.52 -23.07 -9.87
N SER A 55 -3.62 -23.83 -9.92
CA SER A 55 -4.74 -23.70 -8.98
C SER A 55 -4.21 -24.09 -7.60
N ALA A 56 -3.62 -23.13 -6.89
CA ALA A 56 -3.23 -23.29 -5.51
C ALA A 56 -4.53 -23.51 -4.73
N ASN A 57 -4.63 -24.65 -4.06
CA ASN A 57 -5.71 -24.88 -3.11
C ASN A 57 -5.25 -24.32 -1.75
N PHE A 58 -6.00 -23.36 -1.23
CA PHE A 58 -5.78 -22.84 0.12
C PHE A 58 -6.79 -23.47 1.08
N THR A 59 -6.37 -23.69 2.32
CA THR A 59 -7.10 -24.46 3.33
C THR A 59 -7.65 -23.53 4.40
N GLU A 60 -8.92 -23.63 4.69
CA GLU A 60 -9.56 -22.92 5.80
C GLU A 60 -8.90 -23.29 7.14
N GLY A 61 -8.65 -22.27 7.95
CA GLY A 61 -7.94 -22.42 9.23
C GLY A 61 -6.41 -22.43 9.08
N GLN A 62 -5.90 -22.44 7.83
CA GLN A 62 -4.47 -22.37 7.54
C GLN A 62 -4.12 -21.01 6.91
N GLU A 63 -4.55 -20.76 5.69
CA GLU A 63 -4.26 -19.54 4.95
C GLU A 63 -5.38 -18.51 5.03
N TYR A 64 -6.61 -18.93 5.32
CA TYR A 64 -7.77 -18.06 5.49
C TYR A 64 -8.73 -18.58 6.56
N VAL A 65 -9.62 -17.71 7.02
CA VAL A 65 -10.74 -18.08 7.90
C VAL A 65 -12.04 -17.53 7.32
N THR A 66 -13.12 -18.29 7.46
CA THR A 66 -14.45 -17.84 7.05
C THR A 66 -15.12 -17.07 8.19
N LEU A 67 -15.51 -15.82 7.92
CA LEU A 67 -16.35 -15.05 8.82
C LEU A 67 -17.78 -15.56 8.72
N LYS A 68 -18.34 -15.99 9.85
CA LYS A 68 -19.72 -16.46 9.90
C LYS A 68 -20.66 -15.28 10.10
N PRO A 69 -21.78 -15.20 9.36
CA PRO A 69 -22.84 -14.24 9.66
C PRO A 69 -23.29 -14.41 11.11
N SER A 70 -23.67 -13.30 11.74
CA SER A 70 -24.36 -13.38 13.03
C SER A 70 -25.66 -14.17 12.88
N ALA A 71 -26.05 -14.90 13.92
CA ALA A 71 -27.24 -15.73 13.88
C ALA A 71 -28.48 -14.93 13.44
N GLY A 72 -29.15 -15.41 12.40
CA GLY A 72 -30.34 -14.75 11.83
C GLY A 72 -30.06 -13.71 10.73
N GLN A 73 -28.81 -13.49 10.34
CA GLN A 73 -28.48 -12.67 9.18
C GLN A 73 -28.53 -13.50 7.89
N ALA A 74 -29.18 -12.93 6.86
CA ALA A 74 -29.17 -13.51 5.53
C ALA A 74 -27.78 -13.36 4.88
N ALA A 75 -27.42 -14.31 4.03
CA ALA A 75 -26.20 -14.21 3.23
C ALA A 75 -26.32 -13.01 2.28
N PRO A 76 -25.33 -12.07 2.22
CA PRO A 76 -25.37 -10.96 1.27
C PRO A 76 -25.29 -11.46 -0.15
N THR A 77 -26.01 -10.76 -1.02
CA THR A 77 -26.12 -11.07 -2.45
C THR A 77 -25.55 -9.98 -3.35
N GLY A 78 -24.96 -8.94 -2.76
CA GLY A 78 -24.34 -7.83 -3.50
C GLY A 78 -23.09 -8.24 -4.29
N PRO A 79 -22.46 -7.29 -4.98
CA PRO A 79 -21.22 -7.53 -5.72
C PRO A 79 -20.12 -8.01 -4.78
N ILE A 80 -19.14 -8.71 -5.36
CA ILE A 80 -17.97 -9.15 -4.61
C ILE A 80 -17.07 -7.93 -4.38
N GLU A 81 -16.58 -7.81 -3.17
CA GLU A 81 -15.62 -6.77 -2.73
C GLU A 81 -14.38 -7.40 -2.15
N VAL A 82 -13.26 -6.72 -2.35
CA VAL A 82 -12.00 -6.95 -1.63
C VAL A 82 -11.76 -5.74 -0.76
N VAL A 83 -11.65 -5.95 0.54
CA VAL A 83 -11.32 -4.89 1.50
C VAL A 83 -9.90 -5.12 1.99
N GLU A 84 -9.02 -4.16 1.82
CA GLU A 84 -7.74 -4.14 2.50
C GLU A 84 -7.86 -3.36 3.79
N VAL A 85 -7.68 -4.05 4.92
CA VAL A 85 -7.50 -3.41 6.22
C VAL A 85 -6.02 -3.10 6.39
N PHE A 86 -5.69 -1.82 6.51
CA PHE A 86 -4.33 -1.32 6.40
C PHE A 86 -4.07 -0.14 7.34
N SER A 87 -2.83 0.30 7.42
CA SER A 87 -2.48 1.65 7.91
C SER A 87 -1.30 2.20 7.14
N TYR A 88 -1.32 3.50 6.83
CA TYR A 88 -0.12 4.17 6.32
C TYR A 88 1.06 4.12 7.30
N GLY A 89 0.78 4.02 8.61
CA GLY A 89 1.81 3.83 9.63
C GLY A 89 2.34 2.39 9.76
N CYS A 90 1.84 1.45 8.96
CA CYS A 90 2.28 0.07 8.97
C CYS A 90 3.32 -0.20 7.86
N PRO A 91 4.60 -0.50 8.18
CA PRO A 91 5.60 -0.80 7.17
C PRO A 91 5.22 -1.98 6.26
N HIS A 92 4.59 -3.00 6.83
CA HIS A 92 4.14 -4.17 6.08
C HIS A 92 3.04 -3.86 5.06
N CYS A 93 2.19 -2.85 5.31
CA CYS A 93 1.21 -2.39 4.34
C CYS A 93 1.90 -1.67 3.17
N ALA A 94 2.90 -0.84 3.47
CA ALA A 94 3.68 -0.18 2.43
C ALA A 94 4.45 -1.19 1.54
N GLU A 95 4.98 -2.27 2.13
CA GLU A 95 5.61 -3.37 1.39
C GLU A 95 4.58 -4.20 0.60
N PHE A 96 3.33 -4.28 1.07
CA PHE A 96 2.26 -5.00 0.40
C PHE A 96 1.62 -4.21 -0.75
N ALA A 97 1.66 -2.88 -0.73
CA ALA A 97 0.99 -2.02 -1.72
C ALA A 97 1.24 -2.43 -3.19
N PRO A 98 2.46 -2.78 -3.65
CA PRO A 98 2.66 -3.24 -5.03
C PRO A 98 1.93 -4.56 -5.37
N TYR A 99 1.72 -5.41 -4.38
CA TYR A 99 0.96 -6.67 -4.55
C TYR A 99 -0.54 -6.41 -4.57
N MET A 100 -1.00 -5.40 -3.82
CA MET A 100 -2.39 -4.94 -3.88
C MET A 100 -2.72 -4.33 -5.24
N ASP A 101 -1.82 -3.55 -5.83
CA ASP A 101 -1.96 -3.04 -7.19
C ASP A 101 -2.05 -4.17 -8.21
N LYS A 102 -1.17 -5.16 -8.08
CA LYS A 102 -1.23 -6.34 -8.93
C LYS A 102 -2.56 -7.07 -8.75
N LEU A 103 -3.03 -7.29 -7.54
CA LEU A 103 -4.32 -7.90 -7.26
C LEU A 103 -5.43 -7.13 -7.99
N ARG A 104 -5.49 -5.80 -7.85
CA ARG A 104 -6.49 -4.94 -8.53
C ARG A 104 -6.53 -5.16 -10.05
N THR A 105 -5.38 -5.32 -10.69
CA THR A 105 -5.31 -5.55 -12.15
C THR A 105 -5.77 -6.94 -12.57
N GLU A 106 -5.69 -7.92 -11.68
CA GLU A 106 -6.04 -9.32 -11.94
C GLU A 106 -7.49 -9.66 -11.55
N LEU A 107 -8.18 -8.75 -10.83
CA LEU A 107 -9.56 -8.96 -10.41
C LEU A 107 -10.52 -9.05 -11.60
N PRO A 108 -11.54 -9.92 -11.53
CA PRO A 108 -12.62 -9.95 -12.50
C PRO A 108 -13.38 -8.62 -12.55
N LYS A 109 -13.97 -8.32 -13.72
CA LYS A 109 -14.82 -7.13 -13.86
C LYS A 109 -15.98 -7.17 -12.87
N GLY A 110 -16.24 -6.04 -12.22
CA GLY A 110 -17.32 -5.89 -11.26
C GLY A 110 -16.96 -6.26 -9.81
N VAL A 111 -15.72 -6.68 -9.56
CA VAL A 111 -15.16 -6.77 -8.21
C VAL A 111 -14.59 -5.40 -7.84
N GLU A 112 -15.00 -4.88 -6.69
CA GLU A 112 -14.54 -3.59 -6.19
C GLU A 112 -13.49 -3.77 -5.10
N VAL A 113 -12.53 -2.85 -5.05
CA VAL A 113 -11.53 -2.79 -3.99
C VAL A 113 -11.82 -1.59 -3.09
N HIS A 114 -11.87 -1.86 -1.80
CA HIS A 114 -12.05 -0.86 -0.76
C HIS A 114 -10.86 -0.88 0.21
N TYR A 115 -10.54 0.27 0.75
CA TYR A 115 -9.51 0.44 1.76
C TYR A 115 -10.15 0.84 3.08
N MET A 116 -9.76 0.16 4.15
CA MET A 116 -10.22 0.40 5.52
C MET A 116 -9.01 0.69 6.42
N PRO A 117 -8.80 1.96 6.82
CA PRO A 117 -7.64 2.32 7.61
C PRO A 117 -7.82 1.95 9.08
N ALA A 118 -7.05 0.99 9.56
CA ALA A 118 -7.04 0.54 10.95
C ALA A 118 -6.30 1.51 11.88
N VAL A 119 -6.79 1.60 13.13
CA VAL A 119 -6.18 2.36 14.21
C VAL A 119 -5.88 1.43 15.40
N PHE A 120 -4.83 0.61 15.28
CA PHE A 120 -4.41 -0.30 16.35
C PHE A 120 -3.50 0.35 17.40
N SER A 121 -3.08 1.59 17.17
CA SER A 121 -2.41 2.42 18.16
C SER A 121 -2.79 3.90 17.97
N PRO A 122 -2.72 4.72 19.02
CA PRO A 122 -2.99 6.17 18.90
C PRO A 122 -2.11 6.88 17.86
N ALA A 123 -0.91 6.37 17.60
CA ALA A 123 0.00 6.92 16.58
C ALA A 123 -0.52 6.74 15.14
N TRP A 124 -1.48 5.84 14.92
CA TRP A 124 -2.05 5.58 13.61
C TRP A 124 -3.29 6.43 13.30
N GLU A 125 -3.86 7.07 14.30
CA GLU A 125 -5.06 7.91 14.13
C GLU A 125 -4.88 9.02 13.08
N PRO A 126 -3.78 9.80 13.05
CA PRO A 126 -3.60 10.83 12.03
C PRO A 126 -3.54 10.27 10.60
N TYR A 127 -3.04 9.05 10.42
CA TYR A 127 -3.01 8.40 9.10
C TYR A 127 -4.39 7.99 8.62
N ALA A 128 -5.24 7.48 9.50
CA ALA A 128 -6.64 7.19 9.18
C ALA A 128 -7.41 8.48 8.86
N GLN A 129 -7.21 9.54 9.64
CA GLN A 129 -7.77 10.87 9.37
C GLN A 129 -7.34 11.40 8.00
N ALA A 130 -6.06 11.24 7.64
CA ALA A 130 -5.52 11.66 6.36
C ALA A 130 -6.16 10.89 5.20
N PHE A 131 -6.34 9.58 5.34
CA PHE A 131 -7.02 8.75 4.34
C PHE A 131 -8.44 9.24 4.07
N TYR A 132 -9.24 9.45 5.11
CA TYR A 132 -10.62 9.90 4.95
C TYR A 132 -10.72 11.31 4.39
N ALA A 133 -9.82 12.21 4.80
CA ALA A 133 -9.75 13.55 4.22
C ALA A 133 -9.43 13.51 2.71
N ALA A 134 -8.45 12.70 2.31
CA ALA A 134 -8.09 12.52 0.91
C ALA A 134 -9.27 11.97 0.09
N ARG A 135 -10.02 11.01 0.66
CA ARG A 135 -11.22 10.44 0.04
C ARG A 135 -12.32 11.49 -0.13
N GLN A 136 -12.64 12.26 0.92
CA GLN A 136 -13.64 13.33 0.87
C GLN A 136 -13.30 14.42 -0.14
N LEU A 137 -12.01 14.72 -0.31
CA LEU A 137 -11.53 15.72 -1.27
C LEU A 137 -11.33 15.17 -2.69
N GLY A 138 -11.60 13.88 -2.92
CA GLY A 138 -11.48 13.25 -4.22
C GLY A 138 -10.05 13.10 -4.74
N VAL A 139 -9.05 13.15 -3.85
CA VAL A 139 -7.63 13.01 -4.21
C VAL A 139 -7.03 11.65 -3.82
N LEU A 140 -7.82 10.76 -3.21
CA LEU A 140 -7.31 9.48 -2.68
C LEU A 140 -6.71 8.61 -3.79
N GLU A 141 -7.40 8.41 -4.90
CA GLU A 141 -6.96 7.52 -5.99
C GLU A 141 -5.56 7.86 -6.53
N GLN A 142 -5.25 9.15 -6.63
CA GLN A 142 -3.96 9.61 -7.15
C GLN A 142 -2.87 9.71 -6.07
N THR A 143 -3.23 9.59 -4.80
CA THR A 143 -2.31 9.86 -3.69
C THR A 143 -2.05 8.64 -2.81
N HIS A 144 -2.87 7.59 -2.87
CA HIS A 144 -2.76 6.44 -1.97
C HIS A 144 -1.38 5.77 -2.05
N ASP A 145 -0.97 5.37 -3.25
CA ASP A 145 0.32 4.71 -3.48
C ASP A 145 1.49 5.69 -3.29
N ALA A 146 1.31 6.95 -3.69
CA ALA A 146 2.31 7.99 -3.49
C ALA A 146 2.55 8.26 -2.00
N PHE A 147 1.51 8.15 -1.16
CA PHE A 147 1.65 8.30 0.29
C PHE A 147 2.43 7.14 0.91
N PHE A 148 2.13 5.89 0.52
CA PHE A 148 2.94 4.74 0.94
C PHE A 148 4.40 4.88 0.51
N LYS A 149 4.65 5.32 -0.73
CA LYS A 149 6.00 5.59 -1.21
C LYS A 149 6.70 6.65 -0.35
N ALA A 150 6.02 7.74 -0.02
CA ALA A 150 6.58 8.79 0.85
C ALA A 150 6.92 8.23 2.25
N MET A 151 6.10 7.33 2.79
CA MET A 151 6.40 6.64 4.07
C MET A 151 7.65 5.76 3.97
N LEU A 152 7.80 4.98 2.91
CA LEU A 152 8.99 4.14 2.67
C LEU A 152 10.26 4.98 2.48
N GLU A 153 10.14 6.14 1.86
CA GLU A 153 11.24 7.10 1.67
C GLU A 153 11.53 7.94 2.91
N HIS A 154 10.87 7.65 4.03
CA HIS A 154 10.99 8.39 5.29
C HIS A 154 10.70 9.90 5.15
N TYR A 155 9.80 10.25 4.25
CA TYR A 155 9.34 11.63 4.16
C TYR A 155 8.70 12.05 5.50
N PRO A 156 8.96 13.27 6.01
CA PRO A 156 8.49 13.68 7.34
C PRO A 156 6.96 13.92 7.34
N LEU A 157 6.20 12.88 7.60
CA LEU A 157 4.74 12.86 7.73
C LEU A 157 4.35 12.55 9.18
N ASN A 158 4.93 13.30 10.13
CA ASN A 158 4.84 13.00 11.56
C ASN A 158 3.60 13.59 12.24
N SER A 159 2.92 14.51 11.57
CA SER A 159 1.72 15.16 12.07
C SER A 159 0.67 15.31 10.98
N LEU A 160 -0.58 15.55 11.39
CA LEU A 160 -1.66 15.84 10.43
C LEU A 160 -1.37 17.11 9.62
N GLN A 161 -0.66 18.08 10.18
CA GLN A 161 -0.22 19.31 9.49
C GLN A 161 0.82 18.99 8.40
N ASP A 162 1.78 18.11 8.68
CA ASP A 162 2.75 17.67 7.68
C ASP A 162 2.04 16.96 6.51
N MET A 163 1.07 16.10 6.85
CA MET A 163 0.24 15.42 5.86
C MET A 163 -0.59 16.41 5.05
N ALA A 164 -1.23 17.41 5.67
CA ALA A 164 -1.96 18.46 4.98
C ALA A 164 -1.07 19.22 3.99
N ALA A 165 0.15 19.54 4.39
CA ALA A 165 1.12 20.21 3.52
C ALA A 165 1.56 19.27 2.37
N TRP A 166 1.72 17.98 2.63
CA TRP A 166 2.02 16.98 1.60
C TRP A 166 0.87 16.84 0.60
N TYR A 167 -0.37 16.68 1.08
CA TYR A 167 -1.56 16.62 0.21
C TYR A 167 -1.78 17.91 -0.56
N GLY A 168 -1.38 19.07 0.00
CA GLY A 168 -1.39 20.35 -0.70
C GLY A 168 -0.55 20.36 -1.97
N ARG A 169 0.59 19.66 -1.97
CA ARG A 169 1.44 19.48 -3.16
C ARG A 169 0.87 18.45 -4.15
N HIS A 170 -0.14 17.69 -3.74
CA HIS A 170 -0.78 16.65 -4.53
C HIS A 170 -2.24 16.99 -4.89
N GLY A 171 -2.59 18.27 -4.88
CA GLY A 171 -3.85 18.77 -5.42
C GLY A 171 -4.98 19.01 -4.42
N ALA A 172 -4.78 18.77 -3.14
CA ALA A 172 -5.74 19.12 -2.10
C ALA A 172 -5.51 20.55 -1.58
N ASP A 173 -6.56 21.24 -1.15
CA ASP A 173 -6.42 22.44 -0.34
C ASP A 173 -6.08 22.04 1.10
N PRO A 174 -4.95 22.54 1.69
CA PRO A 174 -4.54 22.12 3.02
C PRO A 174 -5.53 22.49 4.14
N GLN A 175 -6.25 23.61 4.00
CA GLN A 175 -7.24 24.01 5.01
C GLN A 175 -8.47 23.13 4.94
N LYS A 176 -8.95 22.83 3.72
CA LYS A 176 -10.05 21.87 3.51
C LYS A 176 -9.65 20.48 3.97
N PHE A 177 -8.41 20.08 3.72
CA PHE A 177 -7.88 18.79 4.18
C PHE A 177 -7.94 18.69 5.72
N MET A 178 -7.43 19.70 6.44
CA MET A 178 -7.49 19.73 7.91
C MET A 178 -8.92 19.69 8.42
N ALA A 179 -9.83 20.46 7.82
CA ALA A 179 -11.25 20.47 8.18
C ALA A 179 -11.91 19.10 7.95
N ALA A 180 -11.63 18.43 6.82
CA ALA A 180 -12.12 17.10 6.54
C ALA A 180 -11.53 16.05 7.49
N ALA A 181 -10.21 16.10 7.73
CA ALA A 181 -9.51 15.14 8.57
C ALA A 181 -10.00 15.14 10.03
N THR A 182 -10.35 16.33 10.57
CA THR A 182 -10.83 16.49 11.95
C THR A 182 -12.36 16.61 12.03
N GLY A 183 -13.05 16.50 10.90
CA GLY A 183 -14.50 16.64 10.81
C GLY A 183 -15.27 15.44 11.36
N SER A 184 -16.54 15.68 11.73
CA SER A 184 -17.41 14.65 12.31
C SER A 184 -17.62 13.45 11.39
N GLU A 185 -17.64 13.65 10.07
CA GLU A 185 -17.77 12.57 9.08
C GLU A 185 -16.58 11.57 9.17
N THR A 186 -15.36 12.08 9.20
CA THR A 186 -14.15 11.27 9.39
C THR A 186 -14.20 10.49 10.69
N MET A 187 -14.55 11.14 11.79
CA MET A 187 -14.61 10.49 13.11
C MET A 187 -15.70 9.41 13.18
N GLN A 188 -16.85 9.64 12.55
CA GLN A 188 -17.91 8.65 12.46
C GLN A 188 -17.48 7.44 11.63
N GLN A 189 -16.84 7.66 10.49
CA GLN A 189 -16.36 6.58 9.63
C GLN A 189 -15.28 5.74 10.32
N MET A 190 -14.28 6.38 10.93
CA MET A 190 -13.25 5.68 11.71
C MET A 190 -13.87 4.82 12.82
N THR A 191 -14.89 5.35 13.52
CA THR A 191 -15.61 4.58 14.54
C THR A 191 -16.38 3.40 13.96
N ALA A 192 -16.99 3.57 12.79
CA ALA A 192 -17.72 2.50 12.11
C ALA A 192 -16.76 1.39 11.67
N ASP A 193 -15.63 1.76 11.09
CA ASP A 193 -14.62 0.80 10.62
C ASP A 193 -13.99 0.03 11.78
N GLN A 194 -13.64 0.69 12.88
CA GLN A 194 -13.14 0.01 14.09
C GLN A 194 -14.13 -1.04 14.63
N ARG A 195 -15.44 -0.74 14.61
CA ARG A 195 -16.46 -1.72 15.00
C ARG A 195 -16.49 -2.90 14.05
N THR A 196 -16.36 -2.62 12.76
CA THR A 196 -16.33 -3.65 11.71
C THR A 196 -15.09 -4.53 11.87
N GLU A 197 -13.92 -3.95 12.02
CA GLU A 197 -12.65 -4.68 12.27
C GLU A 197 -12.73 -5.58 13.50
N MET A 198 -13.25 -5.05 14.61
CA MET A 198 -13.49 -5.84 15.83
C MET A 198 -14.50 -6.97 15.59
N GLY A 199 -15.58 -6.70 14.84
CA GLY A 199 -16.58 -7.71 14.49
C GLY A 199 -16.01 -8.83 13.62
N TRP A 200 -15.01 -8.53 12.81
CA TRP A 200 -14.28 -9.49 11.98
C TRP A 200 -13.14 -10.18 12.73
N GLY A 201 -12.79 -9.72 13.92
CA GLY A 201 -11.65 -10.24 14.68
C GLY A 201 -10.31 -9.89 14.06
N ILE A 202 -10.21 -8.75 13.38
CA ILE A 202 -8.97 -8.30 12.74
C ILE A 202 -8.09 -7.61 13.79
N ASP A 203 -6.86 -8.08 13.94
CA ASP A 203 -5.87 -7.59 14.89
C ASP A 203 -4.50 -7.27 14.27
N ALA A 204 -4.38 -7.44 12.96
CA ALA A 204 -3.13 -7.22 12.21
C ALA A 204 -3.38 -6.59 10.84
N THR A 205 -2.36 -5.87 10.33
CA THR A 205 -2.34 -5.30 8.97
C THR A 205 -1.06 -5.69 8.23
N PRO A 206 -1.10 -5.85 6.89
CA PRO A 206 -2.29 -5.83 6.06
C PRO A 206 -3.15 -7.07 6.26
N THR A 207 -4.47 -6.91 6.19
CA THR A 207 -5.43 -8.02 6.14
C THR A 207 -6.35 -7.82 4.96
N LEU A 208 -6.59 -8.87 4.16
CA LEU A 208 -7.57 -8.86 3.09
C LEU A 208 -8.86 -9.51 3.57
N VAL A 209 -9.97 -8.86 3.33
CA VAL A 209 -11.32 -9.41 3.52
C VAL A 209 -11.99 -9.48 2.16
N VAL A 210 -12.47 -10.65 1.78
CA VAL A 210 -13.17 -10.86 0.51
C VAL A 210 -14.57 -11.35 0.82
N GLY A 211 -15.56 -10.69 0.25
CA GLY A 211 -16.95 -11.03 0.51
C GLY A 211 -17.90 -10.43 -0.50
N ARG A 212 -19.18 -10.55 -0.23
CA ARG A 212 -20.21 -9.83 -0.97
C ARG A 212 -20.63 -8.60 -0.19
N ARG A 213 -20.87 -7.50 -0.92
CA ARG A 213 -21.43 -6.30 -0.30
C ARG A 213 -22.77 -6.63 0.35
N ALA A 214 -22.93 -6.19 1.58
CA ALA A 214 -24.20 -6.20 2.25
C ALA A 214 -25.23 -5.39 1.46
N ASN A 215 -26.43 -5.93 1.29
CA ASN A 215 -27.53 -5.19 0.68
C ASN A 215 -28.09 -4.13 1.63
N ASP A 216 -27.84 -4.31 2.91
CA ASP A 216 -28.03 -3.27 3.93
C ASP A 216 -26.86 -3.35 4.96
N ALA A 217 -26.69 -2.27 5.73
CA ALA A 217 -25.58 -2.11 6.67
C ALA A 217 -25.52 -3.16 7.83
N LYS A 218 -26.40 -4.14 7.84
CA LYS A 218 -26.51 -5.17 8.88
C LYS A 218 -25.91 -6.50 8.45
N ASP A 219 -25.59 -6.65 7.17
CA ASP A 219 -25.07 -7.89 6.64
C ASP A 219 -23.55 -7.91 6.74
N ALA A 220 -22.98 -8.92 7.36
CA ALA A 220 -21.55 -9.05 7.50
C ALA A 220 -20.92 -9.66 6.24
N PRO A 221 -19.72 -9.23 5.80
CA PRO A 221 -18.97 -9.91 4.76
C PRO A 221 -18.46 -11.27 5.23
N PHE A 222 -18.06 -12.15 4.30
CA PHE A 222 -18.09 -13.58 4.51
C PHE A 222 -16.76 -14.28 4.68
N VAL A 223 -15.65 -13.70 4.27
CA VAL A 223 -14.37 -14.38 4.37
C VAL A 223 -13.29 -13.38 4.68
N ALA A 224 -12.67 -13.50 5.83
CA ALA A 224 -11.49 -12.72 6.20
C ALA A 224 -10.23 -13.52 5.93
N LEU A 225 -9.31 -12.88 5.26
CA LEU A 225 -7.94 -13.32 5.17
C LEU A 225 -7.15 -12.62 6.25
N MET A 226 -6.96 -13.29 7.33
CA MET A 226 -5.95 -12.89 8.28
C MET A 226 -4.59 -13.33 7.74
N ARG A 227 -3.56 -12.50 7.92
CA ARG A 227 -2.17 -12.94 7.80
C ARG A 227 -1.94 -14.04 8.83
N SER A 228 -2.21 -15.29 8.45
CA SER A 228 -1.92 -16.41 9.33
C SER A 228 -0.41 -16.66 9.35
N ALA A 229 0.07 -17.38 10.36
CA ALA A 229 1.46 -17.83 10.42
C ALA A 229 1.88 -18.67 9.19
N ASN A 230 0.91 -19.12 8.41
CA ASN A 230 1.10 -19.94 7.20
C ASN A 230 1.15 -19.11 5.89
N VAL A 231 0.89 -17.79 5.94
CA VAL A 231 1.07 -16.89 4.79
C VAL A 231 2.50 -16.35 4.84
N ASN A 232 3.36 -16.90 3.99
CA ASN A 232 4.81 -16.70 4.07
C ASN A 232 5.33 -15.54 3.24
N SER A 233 4.49 -14.91 2.41
CA SER A 233 4.88 -13.77 1.58
C SER A 233 3.68 -12.94 1.14
N TYR A 234 3.94 -11.68 0.77
CA TYR A 234 2.92 -10.81 0.18
C TYR A 234 2.42 -11.32 -1.17
N ALA A 235 3.29 -11.97 -1.96
CA ALA A 235 2.87 -12.61 -3.20
C ALA A 235 1.85 -13.73 -2.93
N GLN A 236 2.03 -14.51 -1.86
CA GLN A 236 1.06 -15.52 -1.46
C GLN A 236 -0.23 -14.87 -0.96
N LEU A 237 -0.17 -13.80 -0.17
CA LEU A 237 -1.34 -13.05 0.28
C LEU A 237 -2.17 -12.53 -0.90
N GLN A 238 -1.52 -11.97 -1.92
CA GLN A 238 -2.16 -11.52 -3.15
C GLN A 238 -2.85 -12.69 -3.90
N GLN A 239 -2.17 -13.83 -4.02
CA GLN A 239 -2.73 -15.03 -4.66
C GLN A 239 -3.93 -15.59 -3.91
N ILE A 240 -3.89 -15.59 -2.58
CA ILE A 240 -5.01 -16.03 -1.75
C ILE A 240 -6.20 -15.09 -1.95
N GLY A 241 -5.99 -13.77 -1.96
CA GLY A 241 -7.05 -12.78 -2.23
C GLY A 241 -7.74 -13.04 -3.57
N LEU A 242 -6.97 -13.26 -4.64
CA LEU A 242 -7.51 -13.58 -5.96
C LEU A 242 -8.28 -14.90 -5.97
N TRP A 243 -7.73 -15.94 -5.35
CA TRP A 243 -8.38 -17.25 -5.22
C TRP A 243 -9.72 -17.14 -4.48
N MET A 244 -9.77 -16.34 -3.42
CA MET A 244 -11.01 -16.15 -2.65
C MET A 244 -12.09 -15.47 -3.46
N VAL A 245 -11.76 -14.43 -4.24
CA VAL A 245 -12.70 -13.78 -5.14
C VAL A 245 -13.33 -14.80 -6.10
N GLN A 246 -12.54 -15.76 -6.59
CA GLN A 246 -13.02 -16.82 -7.47
C GLN A 246 -13.92 -17.84 -6.76
N HIS A 247 -13.80 -18.00 -5.43
CA HIS A 247 -14.49 -19.05 -4.67
C HIS A 247 -15.63 -18.53 -3.77
N VAL A 248 -15.65 -17.24 -3.44
CA VAL A 248 -16.74 -16.62 -2.62
C VAL A 248 -18.13 -16.81 -3.25
N GLY A 249 -18.22 -16.84 -4.57
CA GLY A 249 -19.48 -17.03 -5.28
C GLY A 249 -19.97 -18.48 -5.33
N GLN A 250 -19.19 -19.44 -4.87
CA GLN A 250 -19.47 -20.88 -4.97
C GLN A 250 -19.93 -21.49 -3.64
N ARG A 251 -20.09 -20.69 -2.58
CA ARG A 251 -20.49 -21.11 -1.24
C ARG A 251 -21.83 -20.50 -0.81
#